data_38dbd053ac2650d50828852fbcb6e6b7
#
_entry.id   38dbd053ac2650d50828852fbcb6e6b7
#
_cell.length_a   1.000
_cell.length_b   1.000
_cell.length_c   1.000
_cell.angle_alpha   90.00
_cell.angle_beta   90.00
_cell.angle_gamma   90.00
#
_symmetry.space_group_name_H-M   'P 1'
#
loop_
_entity.id
_entity.type
_entity.pdbx_description
1 polymer ?
#
loop_
_entity_poly.entity_id
_entity_poly.type
_entity_poly.pdbx_seq_one_letter_code
_entity_poly.pdbx_strand_id
1 'polypeptide(L)'
;MERSNRIIGGATAPAEKWPFMAAVVSKGYNGGKGQFCGASFIGSRYVLTAAHCLDATLGEDIEVIIGQQNLSAATSEQRLSVRKVYIHEEYADAALGNDIAILELSEEFEGAPVALVEASVRNSLAAGTNLTVMGWGDQDPTDNFRGATQLQQVDVNLIAQQTCRNVGGDYAKISDTAFCAGLVQGGKDSCQGDSGGPIVVSDNGQYKQLGIVSWGDGCAEKGKYGVYANVSYYADWIANKTKGLSYDQHVYEGIVSPGIQSATLTYRNDSESELLLSNFSTTSSAQIVHNTCEQPLAIGTECQVTTSYSLLGYGDFSYDVTMDSNQGIGQVKSTVHYQSYPLADPFISDWIMGQIPNQQLSVFSQGIEWDFSAIGIMSGNLEKDQHSGIAISGIEKGQLALDMSVSSEEKFDELKIFVNGRLELSVSGEQKGTVSFVLPREKNVIELVYVKDELGSEGADRGFLNAIRYSSSLILPSAESSSSGSSSGGSLGWLSLFALLGFLRRKY
;
A
#
# COMPACT_ATOMS: atom_id res chain seq x y z
N MET A 1 33.58 13.47 -13.11
CA MET A 1 32.47 12.87 -13.85
C MET A 1 31.23 13.11 -13.01
N GLU A 2 30.35 13.98 -13.48
CA GLU A 2 29.06 14.16 -12.81
C GLU A 2 28.27 12.85 -12.92
N ARG A 3 27.94 12.24 -11.76
CA ARG A 3 27.03 11.11 -11.71
C ARG A 3 25.64 11.62 -12.11
N SER A 4 25.14 11.18 -13.25
CA SER A 4 23.80 11.53 -13.70
C SER A 4 22.79 10.76 -12.88
N ASN A 5 22.06 11.46 -12.03
CA ASN A 5 20.99 10.93 -11.17
C ASN A 5 19.73 10.75 -12.01
N ARG A 6 19.18 9.49 -12.13
CA ARG A 6 17.96 9.29 -12.98
C ARG A 6 17.33 7.92 -12.73
N ILE A 7 15.94 7.71 -12.87
CA ILE A 7 15.36 6.49 -13.47
C ILE A 7 16.49 5.90 -14.31
N ILE A 8 16.83 4.65 -14.16
CA ILE A 8 18.12 4.15 -14.68
C ILE A 8 18.27 4.51 -16.15
N GLY A 9 19.32 5.27 -16.49
CA GLY A 9 19.58 5.75 -17.84
C GLY A 9 18.64 6.83 -18.40
N GLY A 10 17.78 7.40 -17.55
CA GLY A 10 16.81 8.44 -17.91
C GLY A 10 17.33 9.88 -17.83
N ALA A 11 16.39 10.84 -17.79
CA ALA A 11 16.62 12.28 -17.65
C ALA A 11 15.54 12.90 -16.76
N THR A 12 15.87 14.01 -16.09
CA THR A 12 14.84 14.84 -15.45
C THR A 12 13.78 15.21 -16.46
N ALA A 13 12.52 14.92 -16.15
CA ALA A 13 11.40 15.26 -17.01
C ALA A 13 11.31 16.78 -17.17
N PRO A 14 11.03 17.31 -18.37
CA PRO A 14 10.74 18.72 -18.52
C PRO A 14 9.59 19.15 -17.62
N ALA A 15 9.66 20.34 -17.04
CA ALA A 15 8.59 20.87 -16.21
C ALA A 15 7.26 20.88 -16.99
N GLU A 16 6.16 20.57 -16.30
CA GLU A 16 4.80 20.58 -16.85
C GLU A 16 4.53 19.62 -18.03
N LYS A 17 5.50 18.79 -18.41
CA LYS A 17 5.32 17.84 -19.53
C LYS A 17 4.31 16.74 -19.20
N TRP A 18 4.24 16.31 -17.95
CA TRP A 18 3.43 15.20 -17.50
C TRP A 18 2.43 15.63 -16.40
N PRO A 19 1.44 16.49 -16.74
CA PRO A 19 0.52 17.05 -15.73
C PRO A 19 -0.35 16.00 -15.05
N PHE A 20 -0.53 14.84 -15.66
CA PHE A 20 -1.28 13.70 -15.12
C PHE A 20 -0.45 12.79 -14.20
N MET A 21 0.89 12.97 -14.19
CA MET A 21 1.73 12.14 -13.35
C MET A 21 1.38 12.35 -11.88
N ALA A 22 1.15 11.25 -11.18
CA ALA A 22 0.75 11.26 -9.78
C ALA A 22 1.68 10.40 -8.93
N ALA A 23 1.78 10.74 -7.65
CA ALA A 23 2.49 9.98 -6.65
C ALA A 23 1.51 9.53 -5.56
N VAL A 24 1.60 8.26 -5.16
CA VAL A 24 0.92 7.74 -3.97
C VAL A 24 1.88 7.90 -2.79
N VAL A 25 1.43 8.59 -1.76
CA VAL A 25 2.25 8.93 -0.59
C VAL A 25 1.58 8.51 0.72
N SER A 26 2.36 8.02 1.65
CA SER A 26 1.87 7.72 3.00
C SER A 26 1.43 9.01 3.69
N LYS A 27 0.25 9.00 4.30
CA LYS A 27 -0.31 10.15 5.00
C LYS A 27 0.53 10.50 6.23
N GLY A 28 0.75 11.81 6.43
CA GLY A 28 1.56 12.31 7.57
C GLY A 28 3.06 12.35 7.32
N TYR A 29 3.55 11.90 6.16
CA TYR A 29 4.95 12.04 5.75
C TYR A 29 5.14 13.16 4.73
N ASN A 30 6.34 13.74 4.65
CA ASN A 30 6.70 14.64 3.55
C ASN A 30 6.55 13.92 2.21
N GLY A 31 6.08 14.61 1.16
CA GLY A 31 5.78 14.01 -0.15
C GLY A 31 6.92 13.17 -0.72
N GLY A 32 8.17 13.67 -0.64
CA GLY A 32 9.33 12.93 -1.15
C GLY A 32 9.75 11.75 -0.27
N LYS A 33 9.51 11.81 1.05
CA LYS A 33 9.81 10.70 1.98
C LYS A 33 8.67 9.68 2.07
N GLY A 34 7.44 10.14 1.87
CA GLY A 34 6.26 9.30 1.97
C GLY A 34 5.87 8.64 0.65
N GLN A 35 6.48 9.01 -0.47
CA GLN A 35 6.20 8.41 -1.77
C GLN A 35 6.70 6.96 -1.78
N PHE A 36 5.81 6.05 -2.15
CA PHE A 36 6.13 4.63 -2.27
C PHE A 36 5.71 4.05 -3.64
N CYS A 37 4.76 4.69 -4.32
CA CYS A 37 4.34 4.30 -5.67
C CYS A 37 4.06 5.52 -6.55
N GLY A 38 4.15 5.32 -7.86
CA GLY A 38 3.63 6.20 -8.87
C GLY A 38 2.16 5.93 -9.15
N ALA A 39 1.52 6.84 -9.87
CA ALA A 39 0.15 6.73 -10.35
C ALA A 39 -0.09 7.69 -11.52
N SER A 40 -1.28 7.66 -12.11
CA SER A 40 -1.69 8.58 -13.17
C SER A 40 -3.12 9.07 -12.97
N PHE A 41 -3.35 10.36 -13.15
CA PHE A 41 -4.69 10.94 -13.15
C PHE A 41 -5.39 10.63 -14.47
N ILE A 42 -6.55 9.97 -14.40
CA ILE A 42 -7.33 9.54 -15.57
C ILE A 42 -8.64 10.32 -15.75
N GLY A 43 -8.93 11.29 -14.88
CA GLY A 43 -10.06 12.21 -15.00
C GLY A 43 -11.01 12.20 -13.82
N SER A 44 -11.82 13.25 -13.69
CA SER A 44 -12.75 13.50 -12.59
C SER A 44 -12.06 13.38 -11.23
N ARG A 45 -12.25 12.29 -10.52
CA ARG A 45 -11.63 11.98 -9.21
C ARG A 45 -10.82 10.71 -9.22
N TYR A 46 -10.47 10.14 -10.38
CA TYR A 46 -9.90 8.82 -10.48
C TYR A 46 -8.41 8.85 -10.83
N VAL A 47 -7.65 8.06 -10.11
CA VAL A 47 -6.21 7.90 -10.26
C VAL A 47 -5.90 6.41 -10.43
N LEU A 48 -5.15 6.06 -11.47
CA LEU A 48 -4.80 4.70 -11.83
C LEU A 48 -3.40 4.37 -11.28
N THR A 49 -3.26 3.19 -10.65
CA THR A 49 -2.01 2.69 -10.09
C THR A 49 -1.95 1.16 -10.15
N ALA A 50 -0.94 0.53 -9.56
CA ALA A 50 -0.81 -0.92 -9.45
C ALA A 50 -1.50 -1.45 -8.19
N ALA A 51 -2.02 -2.68 -8.26
CA ALA A 51 -2.64 -3.35 -7.13
C ALA A 51 -1.65 -3.64 -6.01
N HIS A 52 -0.42 -4.08 -6.34
CA HIS A 52 0.62 -4.38 -5.35
C HIS A 52 1.03 -3.17 -4.49
N CYS A 53 0.76 -1.95 -4.94
CA CYS A 53 0.98 -0.74 -4.15
C CYS A 53 0.02 -0.60 -2.96
N LEU A 54 -1.11 -1.32 -2.98
CA LEU A 54 -2.25 -1.04 -2.11
C LEU A 54 -2.65 -2.22 -1.21
N ASP A 55 -1.76 -3.21 -1.06
CA ASP A 55 -2.00 -4.33 -0.15
C ASP A 55 -2.29 -3.83 1.28
N ALA A 56 -3.44 -4.23 1.84
CA ALA A 56 -3.96 -3.81 3.15
C ALA A 56 -4.03 -2.29 3.36
N THR A 57 -4.00 -1.49 2.29
CA THR A 57 -4.01 -0.02 2.34
C THR A 57 -5.44 0.50 2.15
N LEU A 58 -5.89 1.35 3.07
CA LEU A 58 -7.14 2.09 2.95
C LEU A 58 -6.89 3.50 2.43
N GLY A 59 -7.94 4.13 1.88
CA GLY A 59 -7.85 5.52 1.43
C GLY A 59 -7.38 6.49 2.51
N GLU A 60 -7.74 6.23 3.76
CA GLU A 60 -7.34 7.06 4.91
C GLU A 60 -5.85 6.95 5.30
N ASP A 61 -5.12 5.95 4.79
CA ASP A 61 -3.67 5.77 5.05
C ASP A 61 -2.79 6.56 4.09
N ILE A 62 -3.36 7.00 2.98
CA ILE A 62 -2.62 7.55 1.84
C ILE A 62 -3.19 8.87 1.34
N GLU A 63 -2.39 9.58 0.59
CA GLU A 63 -2.75 10.78 -0.17
C GLU A 63 -2.14 10.68 -1.56
N VAL A 64 -2.67 11.45 -2.49
CA VAL A 64 -2.16 11.54 -3.87
C VAL A 64 -1.68 12.96 -4.15
N ILE A 65 -0.52 13.08 -4.79
CA ILE A 65 0.04 14.34 -5.28
C ILE A 65 0.07 14.27 -6.81
N ILE A 66 -0.58 15.21 -7.51
CA ILE A 66 -0.69 15.20 -8.97
C ILE A 66 0.06 16.38 -9.56
N GLY A 67 0.76 16.15 -10.69
CA GLY A 67 1.38 17.19 -11.52
C GLY A 67 2.61 17.87 -10.92
N GLN A 68 3.17 17.36 -9.81
CA GLN A 68 4.32 17.96 -9.14
C GLN A 68 5.64 17.45 -9.72
N GLN A 69 6.56 18.37 -9.99
CA GLN A 69 7.92 18.04 -10.39
C GLN A 69 8.77 17.56 -9.19
N ASN A 70 8.61 18.22 -8.05
CA ASN A 70 9.31 17.93 -6.81
C ASN A 70 8.31 17.63 -5.69
N LEU A 71 8.22 16.37 -5.31
CA LEU A 71 7.27 15.93 -4.28
C LEU A 71 7.54 16.53 -2.90
N SER A 72 8.81 16.81 -2.57
CA SER A 72 9.17 17.42 -1.29
C SER A 72 8.71 18.88 -1.16
N ALA A 73 8.40 19.52 -2.28
CA ALA A 73 7.88 20.89 -2.33
C ALA A 73 6.35 20.96 -2.29
N ALA A 74 5.65 19.81 -2.35
CA ALA A 74 4.20 19.79 -2.33
C ALA A 74 3.65 20.34 -1.01
N THR A 75 2.73 21.30 -1.11
CA THR A 75 2.01 21.87 0.04
C THR A 75 0.90 20.92 0.52
N SER A 76 0.33 21.20 1.69
CA SER A 76 -0.84 20.44 2.19
C SER A 76 -2.04 20.49 1.26
N GLU A 77 -2.25 21.60 0.56
CA GLU A 77 -3.37 21.80 -0.38
C GLU A 77 -3.22 20.97 -1.68
N GLN A 78 -1.99 20.60 -2.01
CA GLN A 78 -1.65 19.75 -3.16
C GLN A 78 -1.69 18.25 -2.84
N ARG A 79 -2.00 17.90 -1.61
CA ARG A 79 -2.12 16.53 -1.12
C ARG A 79 -3.60 16.14 -1.07
N LEU A 80 -4.00 15.35 -2.04
CA LEU A 80 -5.40 14.99 -2.26
C LEU A 80 -5.75 13.73 -1.45
N SER A 81 -6.80 13.82 -0.66
CA SER A 81 -7.30 12.69 0.13
C SER A 81 -7.94 11.63 -0.76
N VAL A 82 -7.68 10.37 -0.46
CA VAL A 82 -8.29 9.22 -1.13
C VAL A 82 -9.53 8.78 -0.33
N ARG A 83 -10.67 8.66 -1.02
CA ARG A 83 -11.92 8.22 -0.42
C ARG A 83 -12.10 6.71 -0.50
N LYS A 84 -11.79 6.10 -1.66
CA LYS A 84 -11.94 4.68 -1.91
C LYS A 84 -10.74 4.10 -2.68
N VAL A 85 -10.49 2.83 -2.43
CA VAL A 85 -9.46 2.03 -3.08
C VAL A 85 -10.15 0.84 -3.75
N TYR A 86 -9.93 0.68 -5.06
CA TYR A 86 -10.42 -0.45 -5.85
C TYR A 86 -9.23 -1.23 -6.38
N ILE A 87 -9.06 -2.45 -5.90
CA ILE A 87 -8.06 -3.42 -6.38
C ILE A 87 -8.77 -4.40 -7.31
N HIS A 88 -8.11 -4.82 -8.40
CA HIS A 88 -8.70 -5.81 -9.30
C HIS A 88 -9.03 -7.09 -8.52
N GLU A 89 -10.26 -7.59 -8.66
CA GLU A 89 -10.81 -8.67 -7.83
C GLU A 89 -10.03 -9.98 -7.95
N GLU A 90 -9.38 -10.19 -9.10
CA GLU A 90 -8.56 -11.37 -9.39
C GLU A 90 -7.05 -11.11 -9.15
N TYR A 91 -6.68 -9.99 -8.55
CA TYR A 91 -5.30 -9.75 -8.18
C TYR A 91 -4.88 -10.69 -7.04
N ALA A 92 -3.74 -11.35 -7.18
CA ALA A 92 -3.15 -12.19 -6.14
C ALA A 92 -1.64 -11.97 -5.99
N ASP A 93 -0.96 -11.69 -7.10
CA ASP A 93 0.48 -11.44 -7.18
C ASP A 93 0.78 -10.74 -8.51
N ALA A 94 1.70 -9.77 -8.51
CA ALA A 94 2.04 -9.00 -9.70
C ALA A 94 2.52 -9.87 -10.88
N ALA A 95 3.28 -10.94 -10.60
CA ALA A 95 3.77 -11.87 -11.63
C ALA A 95 2.67 -12.74 -12.25
N LEU A 96 1.52 -12.88 -11.58
CA LEU A 96 0.34 -13.58 -12.08
C LEU A 96 -0.59 -12.69 -12.91
N GLY A 97 -0.36 -11.37 -12.93
CA GLY A 97 -1.17 -10.39 -13.64
C GLY A 97 -2.24 -9.74 -12.76
N ASN A 98 -3.18 -9.05 -13.40
CA ASN A 98 -4.24 -8.26 -12.76
C ASN A 98 -3.72 -7.19 -11.78
N ASP A 99 -2.47 -6.75 -11.98
CA ASP A 99 -1.79 -5.77 -11.12
C ASP A 99 -2.23 -4.35 -11.48
N ILE A 100 -3.48 -4.04 -11.17
CA ILE A 100 -4.12 -2.76 -11.46
C ILE A 100 -5.06 -2.39 -10.32
N ALA A 101 -5.07 -1.10 -9.98
CA ALA A 101 -5.96 -0.53 -8.98
C ALA A 101 -6.37 0.91 -9.34
N ILE A 102 -7.50 1.35 -8.80
CA ILE A 102 -7.99 2.73 -8.92
C ILE A 102 -8.11 3.32 -7.52
N LEU A 103 -7.62 4.54 -7.37
CA LEU A 103 -7.86 5.40 -6.22
C LEU A 103 -8.95 6.41 -6.58
N GLU A 104 -9.98 6.49 -5.76
CA GLU A 104 -11.02 7.50 -5.88
C GLU A 104 -10.74 8.61 -4.89
N LEU A 105 -10.48 9.82 -5.39
CA LEU A 105 -10.23 11.01 -4.58
C LEU A 105 -11.52 11.48 -3.90
N SER A 106 -11.38 12.11 -2.75
CA SER A 106 -12.51 12.66 -1.99
C SER A 106 -13.25 13.77 -2.77
N GLU A 107 -12.52 14.51 -3.60
CA GLU A 107 -13.03 15.59 -4.43
C GLU A 107 -12.58 15.43 -5.89
N GLU A 108 -13.27 16.07 -6.81
CA GLU A 108 -12.84 16.13 -8.20
C GLU A 108 -11.57 16.99 -8.32
N PHE A 109 -10.68 16.56 -9.21
CA PHE A 109 -9.43 17.29 -9.48
C PHE A 109 -9.50 17.93 -10.87
N GLU A 110 -9.36 19.26 -10.90
CA GLU A 110 -9.35 20.04 -12.15
C GLU A 110 -7.95 20.07 -12.79
N GLY A 111 -7.48 18.93 -13.25
CA GLY A 111 -6.19 18.79 -13.95
C GLY A 111 -6.34 18.14 -15.31
N ALA A 112 -5.27 18.12 -16.09
CA ALA A 112 -5.25 17.45 -17.39
C ALA A 112 -5.05 15.93 -17.20
N PRO A 113 -6.05 15.07 -17.49
CA PRO A 113 -5.91 13.63 -17.38
C PRO A 113 -5.08 13.06 -18.54
N VAL A 114 -4.50 11.88 -18.35
CA VAL A 114 -3.95 11.09 -19.44
C VAL A 114 -5.06 10.28 -20.12
N ALA A 115 -5.08 10.30 -21.45
CA ALA A 115 -5.93 9.39 -22.21
C ALA A 115 -5.40 7.97 -22.13
N LEU A 116 -6.29 6.99 -22.00
CA LEU A 116 -5.93 5.57 -22.02
C LEU A 116 -5.85 5.05 -23.45
N VAL A 117 -4.94 4.12 -23.69
CA VAL A 117 -4.81 3.48 -25.00
C VAL A 117 -5.99 2.55 -25.24
N GLU A 118 -6.63 2.70 -26.41
CA GLU A 118 -7.66 1.79 -26.90
C GLU A 118 -7.03 0.48 -27.42
N ALA A 119 -7.78 -0.62 -27.38
CA ALA A 119 -7.35 -1.92 -27.86
C ALA A 119 -6.88 -1.90 -29.33
N SER A 120 -7.54 -1.11 -30.18
CA SER A 120 -7.18 -0.91 -31.60
C SER A 120 -5.76 -0.34 -31.77
N VAL A 121 -5.42 0.67 -30.98
CA VAL A 121 -4.08 1.29 -30.96
C VAL A 121 -3.07 0.30 -30.40
N ARG A 122 -3.36 -0.32 -29.24
CA ARG A 122 -2.46 -1.33 -28.61
C ARG A 122 -2.08 -2.44 -29.58
N ASN A 123 -3.07 -2.98 -30.33
CA ASN A 123 -2.87 -4.08 -31.26
C ASN A 123 -2.10 -3.67 -32.52
N SER A 124 -2.03 -2.38 -32.84
CA SER A 124 -1.24 -1.87 -33.97
C SER A 124 0.23 -1.63 -33.64
N LEU A 125 0.60 -1.63 -32.36
CA LEU A 125 1.99 -1.36 -31.93
C LEU A 125 2.91 -2.54 -32.22
N ALA A 126 3.97 -2.29 -32.97
CA ALA A 126 4.99 -3.28 -33.25
C ALA A 126 6.05 -3.33 -32.13
N ALA A 127 6.72 -4.47 -31.97
CA ALA A 127 7.92 -4.57 -31.18
C ALA A 127 8.97 -3.53 -31.65
N GLY A 128 9.63 -2.89 -30.70
CA GLY A 128 10.55 -1.77 -30.95
C GLY A 128 9.89 -0.39 -30.94
N THR A 129 8.56 -0.30 -30.83
CA THR A 129 7.87 0.99 -30.63
C THR A 129 8.45 1.70 -29.41
N ASN A 130 8.81 2.98 -29.57
CA ASN A 130 9.33 3.81 -28.48
C ASN A 130 8.22 4.17 -27.49
N LEU A 131 8.47 3.94 -26.21
CA LEU A 131 7.60 4.22 -25.09
C LEU A 131 8.33 5.09 -24.10
N THR A 132 7.63 5.94 -23.34
CA THR A 132 8.23 6.73 -22.27
C THR A 132 7.64 6.31 -20.93
N VAL A 133 8.46 5.96 -19.96
CA VAL A 133 8.09 5.72 -18.56
C VAL A 133 8.61 6.87 -17.70
N MET A 134 7.88 7.23 -16.64
CA MET A 134 8.21 8.35 -15.77
C MET A 134 7.91 8.02 -14.30
N GLY A 135 8.67 8.63 -13.37
CA GLY A 135 8.48 8.44 -11.95
C GLY A 135 9.58 9.07 -11.09
N TRP A 136 9.50 8.81 -9.78
CA TRP A 136 10.44 9.27 -8.75
C TRP A 136 11.19 8.09 -8.08
N GLY A 137 11.20 6.95 -8.73
CA GLY A 137 11.84 5.74 -8.22
C GLY A 137 13.35 5.82 -8.09
N ASP A 138 13.94 4.72 -7.68
CA ASP A 138 15.37 4.59 -7.42
C ASP A 138 16.20 4.86 -8.68
N GLN A 139 17.32 5.49 -8.45
CA GLN A 139 18.23 5.97 -9.50
C GLN A 139 19.52 5.16 -9.55
N ASP A 140 19.81 4.40 -8.50
CA ASP A 140 21.01 3.57 -8.38
C ASP A 140 20.71 2.28 -7.59
N PRO A 141 20.41 1.17 -8.27
CA PRO A 141 20.06 -0.08 -7.61
C PRO A 141 21.23 -0.73 -6.84
N THR A 142 22.42 -0.12 -6.87
CA THR A 142 23.62 -0.63 -6.19
C THR A 142 23.85 -0.02 -4.82
N ASP A 143 23.07 0.97 -4.42
CA ASP A 143 23.13 1.58 -3.10
C ASP A 143 21.80 1.43 -2.31
N ASN A 144 21.73 2.03 -1.12
CA ASN A 144 20.47 2.10 -0.35
C ASN A 144 19.45 2.96 -1.12
N PHE A 145 18.22 2.48 -1.28
CA PHE A 145 17.11 3.15 -1.97
C PHE A 145 17.11 4.67 -1.74
N ARG A 146 17.20 5.41 -2.82
CA ARG A 146 17.11 6.88 -2.85
C ARG A 146 16.20 7.32 -3.99
N GLY A 147 14.93 7.46 -3.69
CA GLY A 147 13.97 8.02 -4.63
C GLY A 147 14.44 9.38 -5.18
N ALA A 148 14.07 9.67 -6.42
CA ALA A 148 14.39 10.94 -7.07
C ALA A 148 13.65 12.11 -6.40
N THR A 149 14.34 13.25 -6.22
CA THR A 149 13.68 14.48 -5.74
C THR A 149 12.89 15.18 -6.84
N GLN A 150 13.27 14.98 -8.08
CA GLN A 150 12.64 15.54 -9.28
C GLN A 150 12.10 14.42 -10.15
N LEU A 151 10.93 14.64 -10.75
CA LEU A 151 10.36 13.69 -11.71
C LEU A 151 11.35 13.35 -12.83
N GLN A 152 11.56 12.07 -13.05
CA GLN A 152 12.42 11.54 -14.10
C GLN A 152 11.59 10.93 -15.23
N GLN A 153 12.20 10.75 -16.41
CA GLN A 153 11.64 10.01 -17.53
C GLN A 153 12.72 9.24 -18.28
N VAL A 154 12.34 8.12 -18.88
CA VAL A 154 13.23 7.34 -19.75
C VAL A 154 12.45 6.76 -20.92
N ASP A 155 13.10 6.69 -22.09
CA ASP A 155 12.56 6.02 -23.27
C ASP A 155 13.06 4.58 -23.32
N VAL A 156 12.11 3.66 -23.49
CA VAL A 156 12.31 2.22 -23.61
C VAL A 156 11.51 1.70 -24.81
N ASN A 157 11.80 0.49 -25.26
CA ASN A 157 11.12 -0.10 -26.40
C ASN A 157 10.12 -1.17 -26.00
N LEU A 158 8.97 -1.22 -26.67
CA LEU A 158 8.04 -2.34 -26.57
C LEU A 158 8.74 -3.63 -26.98
N ILE A 159 8.66 -4.66 -26.15
CA ILE A 159 9.24 -5.98 -26.42
C ILE A 159 8.17 -6.92 -26.95
N ALA A 160 8.52 -7.73 -27.96
CA ALA A 160 7.60 -8.76 -28.46
C ALA A 160 7.24 -9.73 -27.33
N GLN A 161 5.94 -10.09 -27.22
CA GLN A 161 5.44 -10.93 -26.14
C GLN A 161 6.22 -12.28 -26.04
N GLN A 162 6.53 -12.89 -27.16
CA GLN A 162 7.30 -14.14 -27.18
C GLN A 162 8.75 -13.94 -26.68
N THR A 163 9.38 -12.82 -27.02
CA THR A 163 10.74 -12.49 -26.54
C THR A 163 10.72 -12.29 -25.03
N CYS A 164 9.70 -11.63 -24.53
CA CYS A 164 9.49 -11.44 -23.10
C CYS A 164 9.35 -12.80 -22.39
N ARG A 165 8.45 -13.66 -22.83
CA ARG A 165 8.23 -15.01 -22.24
C ARG A 165 9.48 -15.89 -22.29
N ASN A 166 10.32 -15.74 -23.30
CA ASN A 166 11.55 -16.51 -23.47
C ASN A 166 12.64 -16.17 -22.45
N VAL A 167 12.48 -15.11 -21.66
CA VAL A 167 13.35 -14.83 -20.50
C VAL A 167 13.27 -15.97 -19.47
N GLY A 168 12.11 -16.64 -19.38
CA GLY A 168 11.88 -17.75 -18.44
C GLY A 168 11.43 -17.27 -17.05
N GLY A 169 11.38 -18.18 -16.08
CA GLY A 169 10.88 -17.85 -14.73
C GLY A 169 9.46 -17.28 -14.78
N ASP A 170 9.18 -16.24 -14.04
CA ASP A 170 7.88 -15.58 -13.99
C ASP A 170 7.48 -14.91 -15.32
N TYR A 171 8.45 -14.49 -16.13
CA TYR A 171 8.18 -13.97 -17.47
C TYR A 171 7.44 -14.98 -18.37
N ALA A 172 7.66 -16.29 -18.19
CA ALA A 172 6.98 -17.32 -18.98
C ALA A 172 5.46 -17.36 -18.73
N LYS A 173 5.00 -16.82 -17.61
CA LYS A 173 3.58 -16.76 -17.21
C LYS A 173 2.83 -15.55 -17.76
N ILE A 174 3.54 -14.55 -18.32
CA ILE A 174 2.92 -13.30 -18.80
C ILE A 174 1.88 -13.58 -19.87
N SER A 175 0.66 -13.14 -19.64
CA SER A 175 -0.49 -13.23 -20.53
C SER A 175 -0.78 -11.88 -21.22
N ASP A 176 -1.95 -11.74 -21.83
CA ASP A 176 -2.38 -10.47 -22.44
C ASP A 176 -2.70 -9.38 -21.40
N THR A 177 -2.78 -9.76 -20.12
CA THR A 177 -2.93 -8.84 -18.97
C THR A 177 -1.73 -7.93 -18.78
N ALA A 178 -0.56 -8.29 -19.36
CA ALA A 178 0.69 -7.54 -19.19
C ALA A 178 1.55 -7.58 -20.47
N PHE A 179 2.51 -6.68 -20.54
CA PHE A 179 3.52 -6.65 -21.61
C PHE A 179 4.87 -6.20 -21.05
N CYS A 180 5.93 -6.47 -21.84
CA CYS A 180 7.30 -6.05 -21.49
C CYS A 180 7.74 -4.83 -22.29
N ALA A 181 8.51 -3.95 -21.64
CA ALA A 181 9.28 -2.92 -22.30
C ALA A 181 10.67 -2.80 -21.67
N GLY A 182 11.66 -2.37 -22.46
CA GLY A 182 13.04 -2.28 -22.02
C GLY A 182 14.00 -2.22 -23.20
N LEU A 183 15.29 -2.35 -22.90
CA LEU A 183 16.34 -2.46 -23.91
C LEU A 183 17.06 -3.82 -23.78
N VAL A 184 17.28 -4.51 -24.89
CA VAL A 184 17.97 -5.83 -24.91
C VAL A 184 19.36 -5.78 -24.27
N GLN A 185 20.08 -4.65 -24.43
CA GLN A 185 21.39 -4.41 -23.83
C GLN A 185 21.33 -3.96 -22.36
N GLY A 186 20.13 -3.69 -21.82
CA GLY A 186 19.95 -3.09 -20.50
C GLY A 186 20.30 -1.61 -20.47
N GLY A 187 20.52 -1.06 -19.28
CA GLY A 187 20.98 0.31 -19.05
C GLY A 187 19.87 1.37 -19.01
N LYS A 188 18.62 1.02 -19.31
CA LYS A 188 17.44 1.88 -19.19
C LYS A 188 16.23 1.08 -18.73
N ASP A 189 15.62 1.53 -17.65
CA ASP A 189 14.43 0.87 -17.06
C ASP A 189 13.72 1.77 -16.03
N SER A 190 12.49 1.39 -15.66
CA SER A 190 11.85 1.75 -14.40
C SER A 190 12.48 0.94 -13.26
N CYS A 191 12.42 1.44 -12.03
CA CYS A 191 12.98 0.77 -10.87
C CYS A 191 12.05 0.94 -9.65
N GLN A 192 12.52 0.51 -8.47
CA GLN A 192 11.75 0.60 -7.22
C GLN A 192 11.26 2.03 -6.96
N GLY A 193 10.00 2.18 -6.59
CA GLY A 193 9.33 3.46 -6.42
C GLY A 193 8.66 4.04 -7.67
N ASP A 194 8.95 3.50 -8.89
CA ASP A 194 8.19 3.82 -10.11
C ASP A 194 6.92 2.96 -10.25
N SER A 195 6.80 1.90 -9.46
CA SER A 195 5.63 1.00 -9.37
C SER A 195 4.31 1.77 -9.37
N GLY A 196 3.33 1.32 -10.16
CA GLY A 196 2.04 1.99 -10.30
C GLY A 196 2.06 3.20 -11.25
N GLY A 197 3.24 3.73 -11.59
CA GLY A 197 3.39 4.84 -12.52
C GLY A 197 3.06 4.48 -13.98
N PRO A 198 2.79 5.48 -14.83
CA PRO A 198 2.40 5.25 -16.22
C PRO A 198 3.61 5.00 -17.13
N ILE A 199 3.41 4.12 -18.12
CA ILE A 199 4.19 4.08 -19.37
C ILE A 199 3.29 4.52 -20.51
N VAL A 200 3.78 5.45 -21.34
CA VAL A 200 2.98 6.08 -22.39
C VAL A 200 3.57 5.83 -23.78
N VAL A 201 2.68 5.87 -24.78
CA VAL A 201 3.03 5.89 -26.20
C VAL A 201 2.56 7.20 -26.82
N SER A 202 3.33 7.73 -27.79
CA SER A 202 2.86 8.84 -28.61
C SER A 202 2.00 8.32 -29.76
N ASP A 203 0.73 8.74 -29.78
CA ASP A 203 -0.23 8.47 -30.84
C ASP A 203 -0.68 9.79 -31.45
N ASN A 204 -0.34 10.03 -32.74
CA ASN A 204 -0.66 11.26 -33.45
C ASN A 204 -0.26 12.55 -32.71
N GLY A 205 0.86 12.53 -32.00
CA GLY A 205 1.38 13.68 -31.23
C GLY A 205 0.74 13.86 -29.84
N GLN A 206 -0.16 12.98 -29.44
CA GLN A 206 -0.70 12.91 -28.09
C GLN A 206 -0.12 11.72 -27.34
N TYR A 207 0.17 11.89 -26.05
CA TYR A 207 0.59 10.80 -25.20
C TYR A 207 -0.65 10.09 -24.64
N LYS A 208 -0.67 8.75 -24.81
CA LYS A 208 -1.69 7.88 -24.23
C LYS A 208 -1.02 6.86 -23.32
N GLN A 209 -1.63 6.58 -22.19
CA GLN A 209 -1.13 5.57 -21.26
C GLN A 209 -1.38 4.17 -21.81
N LEU A 210 -0.30 3.43 -22.03
CA LEU A 210 -0.29 2.07 -22.54
C LEU A 210 -0.32 1.04 -21.40
N GLY A 211 0.37 1.34 -20.29
CA GLY A 211 0.50 0.42 -19.17
C GLY A 211 0.81 1.10 -17.85
N ILE A 212 0.91 0.27 -16.82
CA ILE A 212 1.22 0.61 -15.44
C ILE A 212 2.47 -0.16 -15.05
N VAL A 213 3.48 0.48 -14.46
CA VAL A 213 4.68 -0.18 -13.93
C VAL A 213 4.26 -1.21 -12.89
N SER A 214 4.60 -2.48 -13.13
CA SER A 214 4.19 -3.62 -12.30
C SER A 214 5.39 -4.27 -11.61
N TRP A 215 6.24 -4.99 -12.33
CA TRP A 215 7.37 -5.70 -11.75
C TRP A 215 8.53 -5.84 -12.73
N GLY A 216 9.68 -6.37 -12.26
CA GLY A 216 10.84 -6.73 -13.06
C GLY A 216 11.80 -7.57 -12.23
N ASP A 217 12.68 -8.31 -12.90
CA ASP A 217 13.77 -9.08 -12.28
C ASP A 217 15.05 -8.24 -12.32
N GLY A 218 15.32 -7.50 -11.26
CA GLY A 218 16.32 -6.42 -11.22
C GLY A 218 15.87 -5.16 -11.96
N CYS A 219 16.76 -4.18 -12.10
CA CYS A 219 16.48 -2.96 -12.84
C CYS A 219 17.57 -2.74 -13.91
N ALA A 220 17.16 -2.51 -15.16
CA ALA A 220 18.02 -2.22 -16.31
C ALA A 220 19.06 -3.30 -16.61
N GLU A 221 18.88 -4.53 -16.21
CA GLU A 221 19.79 -5.64 -16.48
C GLU A 221 19.71 -6.10 -17.93
N LYS A 222 20.84 -6.55 -18.48
CA LYS A 222 20.88 -7.06 -19.84
C LYS A 222 20.02 -8.32 -19.99
N GLY A 223 19.10 -8.29 -20.96
CA GLY A 223 18.20 -9.42 -21.25
C GLY A 223 17.03 -9.58 -20.28
N LYS A 224 16.86 -8.62 -19.36
CA LYS A 224 15.68 -8.47 -18.49
C LYS A 224 14.87 -7.27 -18.95
N TYR A 225 13.61 -7.23 -18.61
CA TYR A 225 12.68 -6.18 -19.03
C TYR A 225 11.73 -5.82 -17.90
N GLY A 226 11.33 -4.55 -17.83
CA GLY A 226 10.22 -4.13 -17.02
C GLY A 226 8.90 -4.74 -17.54
N VAL A 227 8.03 -5.16 -16.64
CA VAL A 227 6.70 -5.70 -16.95
C VAL A 227 5.66 -4.68 -16.52
N TYR A 228 4.68 -4.46 -17.39
CA TYR A 228 3.66 -3.41 -17.25
C TYR A 228 2.27 -4.03 -17.40
N ALA A 229 1.34 -3.73 -16.49
CA ALA A 229 -0.06 -4.10 -16.65
C ALA A 229 -0.65 -3.40 -17.88
N ASN A 230 -1.36 -4.15 -18.73
CA ASN A 230 -1.86 -3.69 -20.03
C ASN A 230 -3.19 -2.93 -19.88
N VAL A 231 -3.16 -1.60 -19.87
CA VAL A 231 -4.34 -0.76 -19.63
C VAL A 231 -5.48 -1.06 -20.60
N SER A 232 -5.19 -1.33 -21.86
CA SER A 232 -6.24 -1.64 -22.84
C SER A 232 -6.97 -2.96 -22.58
N TYR A 233 -6.33 -3.91 -21.90
CA TYR A 233 -6.97 -5.17 -21.47
C TYR A 233 -8.01 -4.89 -20.37
N TYR A 234 -7.74 -3.94 -19.50
CA TYR A 234 -8.60 -3.59 -18.37
C TYR A 234 -9.59 -2.45 -18.64
N ALA A 235 -9.78 -2.06 -19.90
CA ALA A 235 -10.61 -0.92 -20.26
C ALA A 235 -12.05 -1.00 -19.67
N ASP A 236 -12.68 -2.18 -19.74
CA ASP A 236 -14.03 -2.41 -19.21
C ASP A 236 -14.04 -2.37 -17.67
N TRP A 237 -13.01 -2.92 -17.02
CA TRP A 237 -12.87 -2.88 -15.57
C TRP A 237 -12.71 -1.44 -15.10
N ILE A 238 -11.80 -0.66 -15.72
CA ILE A 238 -11.60 0.76 -15.42
C ILE A 238 -12.92 1.51 -15.61
N ALA A 239 -13.59 1.34 -16.76
CA ALA A 239 -14.85 1.99 -17.05
C ALA A 239 -15.92 1.66 -15.99
N ASN A 240 -15.98 0.41 -15.53
CA ASN A 240 -16.95 0.00 -14.51
C ASN A 240 -16.67 0.64 -13.15
N LYS A 241 -15.39 0.74 -12.73
CA LYS A 241 -15.02 1.37 -11.45
C LYS A 241 -15.14 2.90 -11.46
N THR A 242 -15.18 3.51 -12.64
CA THR A 242 -15.28 4.97 -12.79
C THR A 242 -16.67 5.48 -13.19
N LYS A 243 -17.70 4.62 -13.15
CA LYS A 243 -19.10 4.99 -13.48
C LYS A 243 -19.86 5.71 -12.36
N GLY A 244 -19.24 5.91 -11.20
CA GLY A 244 -19.80 6.76 -10.15
C GLY A 244 -20.56 6.04 -9.03
N LEU A 245 -20.56 4.70 -8.95
CA LEU A 245 -20.91 4.01 -7.69
C LEU A 245 -19.68 3.96 -6.79
N SER A 246 -19.70 4.72 -5.69
CA SER A 246 -18.62 4.77 -4.70
C SER A 246 -18.94 3.86 -3.51
N TYR A 247 -18.01 2.95 -3.17
CA TYR A 247 -18.17 1.98 -2.08
C TYR A 247 -16.81 1.46 -1.59
N ASP A 248 -16.79 0.88 -0.39
CA ASP A 248 -15.60 0.18 0.11
C ASP A 248 -15.57 -1.25 -0.44
N GLN A 249 -14.56 -1.56 -1.25
CA GLN A 249 -14.33 -2.92 -1.75
C GLN A 249 -13.86 -3.84 -0.61
N HIS A 250 -13.04 -3.30 0.30
CA HIS A 250 -12.59 -3.97 1.51
C HIS A 250 -12.89 -3.12 2.73
N VAL A 251 -13.56 -3.70 3.72
CA VAL A 251 -13.87 -3.08 5.02
C VAL A 251 -13.12 -3.86 6.09
N TYR A 252 -12.21 -3.20 6.79
CA TYR A 252 -11.40 -3.80 7.85
C TYR A 252 -11.92 -3.32 9.21
N GLU A 253 -12.58 -4.19 9.94
CA GLU A 253 -13.15 -3.91 11.27
C GLU A 253 -12.10 -4.04 12.40
N GLY A 254 -10.84 -4.35 12.02
CA GLY A 254 -9.74 -4.47 12.96
C GLY A 254 -9.78 -5.73 13.80
N ILE A 255 -9.19 -5.65 15.00
CA ILE A 255 -9.09 -6.77 15.94
C ILE A 255 -10.24 -6.69 16.94
N VAL A 256 -10.99 -7.77 17.08
CA VAL A 256 -12.16 -7.87 17.95
C VAL A 256 -12.14 -9.19 18.75
N SER A 257 -12.89 -9.23 19.85
CA SER A 257 -13.14 -10.47 20.60
C SER A 257 -14.18 -11.34 19.90
N PRO A 258 -14.17 -12.66 20.08
CA PRO A 258 -15.24 -13.55 19.62
C PRO A 258 -16.62 -13.08 20.07
N GLY A 259 -17.63 -13.30 19.25
CA GLY A 259 -19.00 -12.90 19.51
C GLY A 259 -19.73 -12.42 18.28
N ILE A 260 -20.88 -11.78 18.46
CA ILE A 260 -21.64 -11.19 17.36
C ILE A 260 -21.03 -9.82 17.06
N GLN A 261 -20.57 -9.65 15.82
CA GLN A 261 -20.04 -8.41 15.28
C GLN A 261 -21.03 -7.81 14.27
N SER A 262 -20.93 -6.51 14.06
CA SER A 262 -21.77 -5.78 13.09
C SER A 262 -20.89 -4.86 12.27
N ALA A 263 -21.09 -4.86 10.94
CA ALA A 263 -20.45 -3.92 10.03
C ALA A 263 -21.52 -3.14 9.26
N THR A 264 -21.24 -1.87 8.96
CA THR A 264 -22.12 -1.03 8.13
C THR A 264 -21.37 -0.57 6.90
N LEU A 265 -21.84 -0.99 5.73
CA LEU A 265 -21.29 -0.65 4.44
C LEU A 265 -22.12 0.50 3.84
N THR A 266 -21.43 1.51 3.32
CA THR A 266 -22.05 2.69 2.71
C THR A 266 -21.79 2.70 1.21
N TYR A 267 -22.83 2.92 0.43
CA TYR A 267 -22.82 3.03 -1.03
C TYR A 267 -23.34 4.42 -1.41
N ARG A 268 -22.59 5.11 -2.28
CA ARG A 268 -22.91 6.47 -2.72
C ARG A 268 -23.06 6.53 -4.23
N ASN A 269 -24.07 7.23 -4.69
CA ASN A 269 -24.27 7.50 -6.11
C ASN A 269 -23.62 8.83 -6.53
N ASP A 270 -22.45 8.77 -7.12
CA ASP A 270 -21.77 9.90 -7.74
C ASP A 270 -21.89 9.87 -9.28
N SER A 271 -22.79 9.04 -9.83
CA SER A 271 -23.07 8.97 -11.27
C SER A 271 -24.02 10.09 -11.73
N GLU A 272 -24.23 10.18 -13.03
CA GLU A 272 -25.12 11.19 -13.65
C GLU A 272 -26.61 10.76 -13.67
N SER A 273 -26.94 9.58 -13.13
CA SER A 273 -28.31 9.04 -13.14
C SER A 273 -28.65 8.30 -11.85
N GLU A 274 -29.94 8.08 -11.63
CA GLU A 274 -30.42 7.30 -10.49
C GLU A 274 -29.90 5.84 -10.57
N LEU A 275 -29.40 5.32 -9.45
CA LEU A 275 -28.94 3.95 -9.30
C LEU A 275 -30.01 3.09 -8.63
N LEU A 276 -30.19 1.87 -9.15
CA LEU A 276 -30.96 0.84 -8.52
C LEU A 276 -30.04 -0.34 -8.17
N LEU A 277 -29.89 -0.63 -6.90
CA LEU A 277 -29.15 -1.78 -6.37
C LEU A 277 -30.15 -2.89 -6.01
N SER A 278 -29.82 -4.13 -6.34
CA SER A 278 -30.73 -5.28 -6.19
C SER A 278 -29.95 -6.56 -5.92
N ASN A 279 -30.68 -7.66 -5.64
CA ASN A 279 -30.11 -9.00 -5.43
C ASN A 279 -29.02 -9.05 -4.36
N PHE A 280 -29.29 -8.38 -3.21
CA PHE A 280 -28.36 -8.36 -2.07
C PHE A 280 -28.18 -9.77 -1.52
N SER A 281 -26.93 -10.17 -1.30
CA SER A 281 -26.59 -11.43 -0.66
C SER A 281 -25.28 -11.33 0.14
N THR A 282 -25.09 -12.28 1.05
CA THR A 282 -23.89 -12.43 1.85
C THR A 282 -23.34 -13.84 1.74
N THR A 283 -22.03 -13.99 1.87
CA THR A 283 -21.38 -15.30 2.01
C THR A 283 -21.25 -15.69 3.49
N SER A 284 -20.84 -16.92 3.74
CA SER A 284 -20.64 -17.47 5.08
C SER A 284 -21.94 -17.42 5.92
N SER A 285 -21.84 -17.20 7.21
CA SER A 285 -22.96 -17.09 8.14
C SER A 285 -23.40 -15.65 8.43
N ALA A 286 -22.90 -14.69 7.63
CA ALA A 286 -23.27 -13.29 7.77
C ALA A 286 -24.74 -13.07 7.33
N GLN A 287 -25.41 -12.14 7.97
CA GLN A 287 -26.80 -11.79 7.67
C GLN A 287 -26.96 -10.29 7.48
N ILE A 288 -27.74 -9.88 6.50
CA ILE A 288 -28.15 -8.48 6.36
C ILE A 288 -29.27 -8.23 7.41
N VAL A 289 -29.02 -7.32 8.33
CA VAL A 289 -29.94 -6.97 9.41
C VAL A 289 -30.66 -5.64 9.17
N HIS A 290 -30.09 -4.77 8.34
CA HIS A 290 -30.68 -3.52 7.89
C HIS A 290 -30.21 -3.16 6.49
N ASN A 291 -31.09 -2.68 5.61
CA ASN A 291 -30.76 -2.33 4.24
C ASN A 291 -31.60 -1.14 3.77
N THR A 292 -30.98 0.00 3.55
CA THR A 292 -31.62 1.19 2.95
C THR A 292 -31.38 1.31 1.45
N CYS A 293 -30.58 0.40 0.87
CA CYS A 293 -30.18 0.42 -0.55
C CYS A 293 -31.19 -0.27 -1.48
N GLU A 294 -32.28 -0.81 -0.98
CA GLU A 294 -33.36 -1.39 -1.79
C GLU A 294 -34.22 -0.33 -2.51
N GLN A 295 -34.07 0.92 -2.11
CA GLN A 295 -34.75 2.04 -2.77
C GLN A 295 -33.83 2.66 -3.81
N PRO A 296 -34.41 3.28 -4.88
CA PRO A 296 -33.61 4.00 -5.85
C PRO A 296 -32.73 5.06 -5.19
N LEU A 297 -31.45 5.04 -5.52
CA LEU A 297 -30.43 5.91 -4.94
C LEU A 297 -30.25 7.13 -5.85
N ALA A 298 -30.73 8.28 -5.41
CA ALA A 298 -30.64 9.53 -6.16
C ALA A 298 -29.17 10.00 -6.29
N ILE A 299 -28.89 10.81 -7.30
CA ILE A 299 -27.56 11.42 -7.54
C ILE A 299 -27.08 12.14 -6.27
N GLY A 300 -25.86 11.91 -5.86
CA GLY A 300 -25.21 12.55 -4.72
C GLY A 300 -25.68 12.03 -3.35
N THR A 301 -26.56 11.02 -3.28
CA THR A 301 -27.04 10.45 -2.02
C THR A 301 -26.35 9.13 -1.68
N GLU A 302 -26.53 8.70 -0.43
CA GLU A 302 -25.97 7.47 0.14
C GLU A 302 -27.06 6.56 0.67
N CYS A 303 -26.76 5.26 0.66
CA CYS A 303 -27.52 4.23 1.32
C CYS A 303 -26.60 3.30 2.12
N GLN A 304 -27.15 2.50 3.01
CA GLN A 304 -26.38 1.63 3.89
C GLN A 304 -26.93 0.21 3.94
N VAL A 305 -26.01 -0.75 4.03
CA VAL A 305 -26.27 -2.15 4.34
C VAL A 305 -25.56 -2.48 5.64
N THR A 306 -26.32 -2.83 6.68
CA THR A 306 -25.76 -3.30 7.95
C THR A 306 -25.87 -4.81 8.03
N THR A 307 -24.75 -5.44 8.34
CA THR A 307 -24.64 -6.90 8.48
C THR A 307 -24.36 -7.30 9.92
N SER A 308 -24.70 -8.53 10.25
CA SER A 308 -24.33 -9.19 11.50
C SER A 308 -23.60 -10.48 11.21
N TYR A 309 -22.51 -10.74 11.91
CA TYR A 309 -21.66 -11.91 11.74
C TYR A 309 -21.23 -12.48 13.09
N SER A 310 -21.33 -13.80 13.26
CA SER A 310 -20.94 -14.47 14.49
C SER A 310 -19.52 -15.04 14.38
N LEU A 311 -18.58 -14.46 15.12
CA LEU A 311 -17.19 -14.95 15.25
C LEU A 311 -17.13 -16.04 16.31
N LEU A 312 -16.91 -17.29 15.89
CA LEU A 312 -16.95 -18.48 16.77
C LEU A 312 -15.55 -18.93 17.24
N GLY A 313 -14.54 -18.10 17.14
CA GLY A 313 -13.17 -18.46 17.53
C GLY A 313 -12.17 -17.35 17.27
N TYR A 314 -10.89 -17.71 17.26
CA TYR A 314 -9.77 -16.84 16.98
C TYR A 314 -9.24 -17.08 15.58
N GLY A 315 -8.65 -16.04 14.97
CA GLY A 315 -8.08 -16.03 13.62
C GLY A 315 -8.66 -14.95 12.74
N ASP A 316 -8.47 -15.12 11.43
CA ASP A 316 -8.93 -14.18 10.41
C ASP A 316 -10.26 -14.66 9.83
N PHE A 317 -11.21 -13.74 9.72
CA PHE A 317 -12.55 -14.00 9.22
C PHE A 317 -12.91 -12.97 8.16
N SER A 318 -13.60 -13.42 7.13
CA SER A 318 -14.16 -12.53 6.13
C SER A 318 -15.47 -13.07 5.58
N TYR A 319 -16.27 -12.17 5.06
CA TYR A 319 -17.47 -12.47 4.27
C TYR A 319 -17.69 -11.39 3.22
N ASP A 320 -18.36 -11.76 2.16
CA ASP A 320 -18.71 -10.84 1.08
C ASP A 320 -20.16 -10.35 1.24
N VAL A 321 -20.39 -9.10 0.88
CA VAL A 321 -21.70 -8.52 0.60
C VAL A 321 -21.71 -8.21 -0.89
N THR A 322 -22.66 -8.83 -1.62
CA THR A 322 -22.76 -8.65 -3.07
C THR A 322 -24.13 -8.14 -3.47
N MET A 323 -24.19 -7.41 -4.58
CA MET A 323 -25.40 -6.89 -5.18
C MET A 323 -25.20 -6.61 -6.67
N ASP A 324 -26.29 -6.47 -7.40
CA ASP A 324 -26.30 -6.03 -8.79
C ASP A 324 -26.65 -4.55 -8.89
N SER A 325 -26.19 -3.90 -9.98
CA SER A 325 -26.52 -2.51 -10.32
C SER A 325 -27.17 -2.43 -11.69
N ASN A 326 -28.14 -1.53 -11.85
CA ASN A 326 -28.81 -1.28 -13.13
C ASN A 326 -27.92 -0.59 -14.19
N GLN A 327 -26.73 -0.10 -13.80
CA GLN A 327 -25.78 0.57 -14.72
C GLN A 327 -24.85 -0.38 -15.46
N GLY A 328 -24.99 -1.70 -15.30
CA GLY A 328 -24.14 -2.69 -15.97
C GLY A 328 -22.68 -2.61 -15.55
N ILE A 329 -22.40 -2.21 -14.31
CA ILE A 329 -21.06 -2.19 -13.72
C ILE A 329 -20.61 -3.57 -13.22
N GLY A 330 -21.34 -4.62 -13.60
CA GLY A 330 -21.13 -5.98 -13.09
C GLY A 330 -21.65 -6.14 -11.65
N GLN A 331 -21.29 -7.23 -11.02
CA GLN A 331 -21.60 -7.47 -9.62
C GLN A 331 -20.76 -6.54 -8.73
N VAL A 332 -21.42 -5.80 -7.87
CA VAL A 332 -20.79 -5.00 -6.81
C VAL A 332 -20.47 -5.93 -5.64
N LYS A 333 -19.24 -5.89 -5.17
CA LYS A 333 -18.77 -6.75 -4.09
C LYS A 333 -17.99 -5.92 -3.07
N SER A 334 -18.39 -6.04 -1.80
CA SER A 334 -17.64 -5.55 -0.65
C SER A 334 -17.27 -6.72 0.25
N THR A 335 -16.01 -6.84 0.64
CA THR A 335 -15.54 -7.88 1.56
C THR A 335 -15.26 -7.25 2.92
N VAL A 336 -15.90 -7.79 3.96
CA VAL A 336 -15.67 -7.37 5.36
C VAL A 336 -14.67 -8.32 6.01
N HIS A 337 -13.65 -7.76 6.66
CA HIS A 337 -12.56 -8.50 7.30
C HIS A 337 -12.55 -8.22 8.81
N TYR A 338 -12.40 -9.28 9.59
CA TYR A 338 -12.15 -9.23 11.02
C TYR A 338 -10.93 -10.05 11.38
N GLN A 339 -10.19 -9.60 12.37
CA GLN A 339 -9.24 -10.42 13.12
C GLN A 339 -9.78 -10.66 14.51
N SER A 340 -9.69 -11.88 15.02
CA SER A 340 -10.16 -12.21 16.35
C SER A 340 -9.05 -12.88 17.15
N TYR A 341 -8.72 -12.28 18.29
CA TYR A 341 -7.69 -12.78 19.20
C TYR A 341 -8.18 -12.72 20.64
N PRO A 342 -7.61 -13.54 21.56
CA PRO A 342 -7.88 -13.42 22.99
C PRO A 342 -7.38 -12.06 23.51
N LEU A 343 -8.07 -11.54 24.51
CA LEU A 343 -7.55 -10.39 25.28
C LEU A 343 -6.23 -10.77 25.94
N ALA A 344 -5.28 -9.86 25.95
CA ALA A 344 -4.01 -10.04 26.66
C ALA A 344 -4.24 -10.09 28.19
N ASP A 345 -3.22 -10.56 28.89
CA ASP A 345 -3.21 -10.55 30.37
C ASP A 345 -3.65 -9.16 30.90
N PRO A 346 -4.56 -9.09 31.88
CA PRO A 346 -5.06 -7.82 32.39
C PRO A 346 -3.96 -6.88 32.91
N PHE A 347 -2.91 -7.39 33.54
CA PHE A 347 -1.81 -6.55 34.06
C PHE A 347 -0.97 -5.95 32.92
N ILE A 348 -0.74 -6.72 31.83
CA ILE A 348 -0.08 -6.21 30.61
C ILE A 348 -0.96 -5.15 29.96
N SER A 349 -2.26 -5.40 29.86
CA SER A 349 -3.24 -4.45 29.32
C SER A 349 -3.23 -3.16 30.13
N ASP A 350 -3.27 -3.22 31.45
CA ASP A 350 -3.23 -2.05 32.36
C ASP A 350 -1.90 -1.28 32.21
N TRP A 351 -0.77 -1.98 32.06
CA TRP A 351 0.53 -1.34 31.84
C TRP A 351 0.54 -0.54 30.52
N ILE A 352 0.01 -1.13 29.44
CA ILE A 352 -0.07 -0.46 28.12
C ILE A 352 -1.02 0.75 28.18
N MET A 353 -2.24 0.57 28.74
CA MET A 353 -3.22 1.65 28.87
C MET A 353 -2.68 2.81 29.72
N GLY A 354 -1.86 2.51 30.73
CA GLY A 354 -1.19 3.51 31.55
C GLY A 354 -0.18 4.36 30.78
N GLN A 355 0.39 3.85 29.68
CA GLN A 355 1.31 4.59 28.81
C GLN A 355 0.59 5.51 27.81
N ILE A 356 -0.68 5.21 27.48
CA ILE A 356 -1.50 5.98 26.51
C ILE A 356 -2.83 6.35 27.21
N PRO A 357 -2.80 7.26 28.20
CA PRO A 357 -3.98 7.58 28.97
C PRO A 357 -5.05 8.32 28.13
N ASN A 358 -6.30 8.25 28.59
CA ASN A 358 -7.47 8.92 28.00
C ASN A 358 -7.92 8.39 26.61
N GLN A 359 -7.50 7.19 26.24
CA GLN A 359 -7.98 6.51 25.04
C GLN A 359 -8.73 5.22 25.40
N GLN A 360 -9.67 4.82 24.54
CA GLN A 360 -10.39 3.54 24.67
C GLN A 360 -9.62 2.46 23.91
N LEU A 361 -8.71 1.79 24.58
CA LEU A 361 -7.85 0.77 23.99
C LEU A 361 -8.37 -0.64 24.32
N SER A 362 -8.08 -1.57 23.40
CA SER A 362 -8.16 -3.00 23.64
C SER A 362 -6.80 -3.62 23.32
N VAL A 363 -6.34 -4.51 24.19
CA VAL A 363 -5.05 -5.20 24.03
C VAL A 363 -5.31 -6.69 23.86
N PHE A 364 -4.73 -7.26 22.79
CA PHE A 364 -4.91 -8.64 22.40
C PHE A 364 -3.58 -9.39 22.38
N SER A 365 -3.63 -10.69 22.66
CA SER A 365 -2.49 -11.61 22.59
C SER A 365 -2.55 -12.43 21.31
N GLN A 366 -1.42 -12.60 20.64
CA GLN A 366 -1.27 -13.43 19.43
C GLN A 366 -0.21 -14.49 19.66
N GLY A 367 -0.56 -15.77 19.55
CA GLY A 367 0.34 -16.87 19.83
C GLY A 367 0.70 -16.98 21.32
N ILE A 368 1.99 -17.04 21.65
CA ILE A 368 2.45 -17.10 23.04
C ILE A 368 2.34 -15.73 23.70
N GLU A 369 1.79 -15.69 24.91
CA GLU A 369 1.59 -14.44 25.65
C GLU A 369 2.89 -13.74 25.99
N TRP A 370 2.83 -12.40 26.07
CA TRP A 370 3.91 -11.56 26.56
C TRP A 370 3.99 -11.63 28.08
N ASP A 371 5.19 -11.40 28.64
CA ASP A 371 5.50 -11.38 30.07
C ASP A 371 6.04 -10.01 30.50
N PHE A 372 6.12 -9.77 31.81
CA PHE A 372 6.82 -8.62 32.34
C PHE A 372 8.33 -8.80 32.30
N SER A 373 9.04 -7.75 31.95
CA SER A 373 10.50 -7.60 32.10
C SER A 373 10.83 -6.68 33.29
N ALA A 374 12.11 -6.48 33.56
CA ALA A 374 12.54 -5.54 34.61
C ALA A 374 12.16 -4.09 34.32
N ILE A 375 11.93 -3.71 33.05
CA ILE A 375 11.73 -2.32 32.61
C ILE A 375 10.53 -2.12 31.69
N GLY A 376 9.70 -3.13 31.50
CA GLY A 376 8.54 -3.09 30.61
C GLY A 376 7.95 -4.48 30.39
N ILE A 377 7.59 -4.78 29.16
CA ILE A 377 7.08 -6.10 28.75
C ILE A 377 7.99 -6.72 27.68
N MET A 378 7.95 -8.04 27.55
CA MET A 378 8.76 -8.81 26.61
C MET A 378 7.95 -9.95 26.00
N SER A 379 8.35 -10.40 24.81
CA SER A 379 7.74 -11.55 24.17
C SER A 379 7.86 -12.82 25.06
N GLY A 380 6.90 -13.72 24.93
CA GLY A 380 6.92 -15.00 25.63
C GLY A 380 8.10 -15.88 25.20
N ASN A 381 8.29 -16.98 25.91
CA ASN A 381 9.33 -17.95 25.61
C ASN A 381 8.90 -18.81 24.41
N LEU A 382 9.63 -18.77 23.31
CA LEU A 382 9.26 -19.46 22.07
C LEU A 382 10.07 -20.74 21.87
N GLU A 383 9.38 -21.77 21.40
CA GLU A 383 9.98 -22.90 20.71
C GLU A 383 10.08 -22.59 19.21
N LYS A 384 10.69 -23.50 18.44
CA LYS A 384 10.87 -23.36 16.99
C LYS A 384 9.52 -23.13 16.28
N ASP A 385 9.52 -22.27 15.26
CA ASP A 385 8.34 -21.91 14.46
C ASP A 385 7.17 -21.32 15.25
N GLN A 386 7.44 -20.74 16.41
CA GLN A 386 6.43 -20.06 17.20
C GLN A 386 6.55 -18.55 17.07
N HIS A 387 5.48 -17.87 17.43
CA HIS A 387 5.46 -16.41 17.55
C HIS A 387 4.80 -15.99 18.87
N SER A 388 5.18 -14.80 19.31
CA SER A 388 4.61 -14.15 20.49
C SER A 388 4.29 -12.71 20.08
N GLY A 389 2.99 -12.38 20.06
CA GLY A 389 2.52 -11.10 19.59
C GLY A 389 1.60 -10.42 20.60
N ILE A 390 1.62 -9.08 20.55
CA ILE A 390 0.68 -8.22 21.24
C ILE A 390 0.13 -7.19 20.25
N ALA A 391 -1.19 -7.01 20.28
CA ALA A 391 -1.86 -6.03 19.44
C ALA A 391 -2.60 -5.01 20.29
N ILE A 392 -2.41 -3.73 20.01
CA ILE A 392 -3.05 -2.60 20.68
C ILE A 392 -3.99 -1.95 19.66
N SER A 393 -5.29 -2.06 19.90
CA SER A 393 -6.35 -1.53 19.03
C SER A 393 -7.01 -0.31 19.65
N GLY A 394 -7.48 0.62 18.84
CA GLY A 394 -8.23 1.79 19.26
C GLY A 394 -7.36 3.03 19.50
N ILE A 395 -6.06 3.02 19.11
CA ILE A 395 -5.18 4.17 19.25
C ILE A 395 -5.63 5.29 18.31
N GLU A 396 -5.88 6.48 18.86
CA GLU A 396 -6.31 7.64 18.08
C GLU A 396 -5.23 8.11 17.10
N LYS A 397 -5.67 8.88 16.11
CA LYS A 397 -4.81 9.54 15.13
C LYS A 397 -3.74 10.40 15.79
N GLY A 398 -2.47 10.23 15.34
CA GLY A 398 -1.36 10.96 15.95
C GLY A 398 0.00 10.39 15.59
N GLN A 399 0.92 10.46 16.54
CA GLN A 399 2.25 9.85 16.45
C GLN A 399 2.49 8.97 17.67
N LEU A 400 3.01 7.77 17.42
CA LEU A 400 3.39 6.80 18.44
C LEU A 400 4.90 6.60 18.42
N ALA A 401 5.55 6.68 19.56
CA ALA A 401 6.96 6.33 19.73
C ALA A 401 7.07 5.12 20.67
N LEU A 402 7.78 4.09 20.23
CA LEU A 402 8.06 2.88 20.98
C LEU A 402 9.54 2.84 21.37
N ASP A 403 9.81 2.72 22.65
CA ASP A 403 11.15 2.41 23.15
C ASP A 403 11.27 0.88 23.30
N MET A 404 12.09 0.29 22.46
CA MET A 404 12.12 -1.18 22.28
C MET A 404 13.53 -1.70 22.15
N SER A 405 13.69 -3.00 22.37
CA SER A 405 14.90 -3.73 22.06
C SER A 405 14.59 -5.16 21.59
N VAL A 406 15.52 -5.74 20.86
CA VAL A 406 15.52 -7.14 20.48
C VAL A 406 16.88 -7.73 20.82
N SER A 407 16.89 -8.96 21.31
CA SER A 407 18.08 -9.78 21.56
C SER A 407 17.80 -11.15 20.97
N SER A 408 18.31 -11.42 19.78
CA SER A 408 17.99 -12.60 18.97
C SER A 408 19.11 -12.96 18.01
N GLU A 409 18.95 -14.08 17.31
CA GLU A 409 19.80 -14.45 16.18
C GLU A 409 19.65 -13.46 15.03
N GLU A 410 20.77 -12.96 14.49
CA GLU A 410 20.77 -11.97 13.42
C GLU A 410 20.22 -12.55 12.11
N LYS A 411 19.21 -11.90 11.51
CA LYS A 411 18.54 -12.23 10.24
C LYS A 411 17.54 -13.39 10.28
N PHE A 412 17.36 -14.03 11.40
CA PHE A 412 16.49 -15.22 11.50
C PHE A 412 15.33 -15.00 12.47
N ASP A 413 15.61 -14.64 13.71
CA ASP A 413 14.58 -14.36 14.71
C ASP A 413 14.30 -12.85 14.75
N GLU A 414 13.06 -12.45 14.46
CA GLU A 414 12.74 -11.04 14.19
C GLU A 414 11.63 -10.50 15.10
N LEU A 415 11.81 -9.28 15.60
CA LEU A 415 10.72 -8.48 16.13
C LEU A 415 10.14 -7.62 14.99
N LYS A 416 8.88 -7.89 14.64
CA LYS A 416 8.13 -7.20 13.58
C LYS A 416 7.12 -6.25 14.18
N ILE A 417 7.00 -5.05 13.61
CA ILE A 417 6.01 -4.07 14.00
C ILE A 417 5.12 -3.76 12.81
N PHE A 418 3.83 -3.91 13.03
CA PHE A 418 2.81 -3.59 12.04
C PHE A 418 1.99 -2.39 12.52
N VAL A 419 1.67 -1.49 11.62
CA VAL A 419 0.72 -0.40 11.81
C VAL A 419 -0.45 -0.64 10.87
N ASN A 420 -1.64 -0.82 11.42
CA ASN A 420 -2.85 -1.09 10.63
C ASN A 420 -2.71 -2.28 9.65
N GLY A 421 -1.99 -3.33 10.06
CA GLY A 421 -1.73 -4.53 9.27
C GLY A 421 -0.54 -4.43 8.31
N ARG A 422 0.04 -3.24 8.10
CA ARG A 422 1.22 -3.02 7.26
C ARG A 422 2.50 -3.18 8.07
N LEU A 423 3.45 -3.97 7.57
CA LEU A 423 4.77 -4.11 8.18
C LEU A 423 5.56 -2.80 8.03
N GLU A 424 5.88 -2.15 9.15
CA GLU A 424 6.65 -0.90 9.19
C GLU A 424 8.10 -1.12 9.61
N LEU A 425 8.38 -2.16 10.39
CA LEU A 425 9.72 -2.46 10.88
C LEU A 425 9.90 -3.96 11.13
N SER A 426 11.07 -4.50 10.73
CA SER A 426 11.54 -5.81 11.15
C SER A 426 12.99 -5.68 11.62
N VAL A 427 13.28 -6.17 12.83
CA VAL A 427 14.61 -6.07 13.47
C VAL A 427 15.00 -7.38 14.14
N SER A 428 16.30 -7.71 14.04
CA SER A 428 16.92 -8.90 14.62
C SER A 428 18.30 -8.58 15.20
N GLY A 429 18.93 -9.54 15.86
CA GLY A 429 20.22 -9.36 16.53
C GLY A 429 20.12 -8.57 17.83
N GLU A 430 21.20 -7.93 18.25
CA GLU A 430 21.26 -7.09 19.46
C GLU A 430 20.97 -5.63 19.10
N GLN A 431 19.69 -5.23 19.18
CA GLN A 431 19.25 -3.88 18.81
C GLN A 431 18.46 -3.24 19.96
N LYS A 432 18.63 -1.92 20.12
CA LYS A 432 17.89 -1.11 21.09
C LYS A 432 17.72 0.32 20.59
N GLY A 433 16.52 0.86 20.73
CA GLY A 433 16.26 2.26 20.33
C GLY A 433 14.80 2.67 20.47
N THR A 434 14.53 3.90 20.07
CA THR A 434 13.17 4.44 19.95
C THR A 434 12.82 4.57 18.47
N VAL A 435 11.68 4.01 18.09
CA VAL A 435 11.10 4.13 16.75
C VAL A 435 9.79 4.91 16.82
N SER A 436 9.47 5.67 15.79
CA SER A 436 8.26 6.48 15.76
C SER A 436 7.45 6.21 14.50
N PHE A 437 6.15 6.09 14.67
CA PHE A 437 5.19 5.80 13.62
C PHE A 437 4.12 6.89 13.57
N VAL A 438 3.69 7.24 12.35
CA VAL A 438 2.48 8.05 12.12
C VAL A 438 1.27 7.14 12.18
N LEU A 439 0.25 7.56 12.90
CA LEU A 439 -1.03 6.88 13.01
C LEU A 439 -2.08 7.67 12.21
N PRO A 440 -2.38 7.26 10.97
CA PRO A 440 -3.18 8.08 10.05
C PRO A 440 -4.69 7.99 10.28
N ARG A 441 -5.18 6.91 10.89
CA ARG A 441 -6.61 6.61 11.06
C ARG A 441 -7.16 7.20 12.36
N GLU A 442 -8.47 7.44 12.42
CA GLU A 442 -9.14 7.84 13.67
C GLU A 442 -8.99 6.77 14.76
N LYS A 443 -8.93 5.48 14.36
CA LYS A 443 -8.56 4.36 15.22
C LYS A 443 -7.55 3.48 14.53
N ASN A 444 -6.39 3.32 15.17
CA ASN A 444 -5.27 2.56 14.63
C ASN A 444 -5.05 1.29 15.45
N VAL A 445 -4.40 0.32 14.81
CA VAL A 445 -3.91 -0.91 15.40
C VAL A 445 -2.39 -0.96 15.27
N ILE A 446 -1.70 -1.25 16.36
CA ILE A 446 -0.26 -1.53 16.39
C ILE A 446 -0.08 -2.97 16.84
N GLU A 447 0.70 -3.74 16.08
CA GLU A 447 1.06 -5.11 16.45
C GLU A 447 2.58 -5.21 16.59
N LEU A 448 3.03 -5.81 17.67
CA LEU A 448 4.43 -6.20 17.90
C LEU A 448 4.46 -7.72 17.94
N VAL A 449 5.16 -8.33 16.99
CA VAL A 449 5.21 -9.79 16.85
C VAL A 449 6.67 -10.25 16.79
N TYR A 450 7.11 -10.95 17.82
CA TYR A 450 8.39 -11.64 17.81
C TYR A 450 8.19 -13.03 17.20
N VAL A 451 8.98 -13.35 16.17
CA VAL A 451 8.89 -14.60 15.42
C VAL A 451 10.22 -15.33 15.55
N LYS A 452 10.17 -16.63 15.87
CA LYS A 452 11.32 -17.52 15.94
C LYS A 452 11.27 -18.50 14.78
N ASP A 453 12.42 -18.73 14.13
CA ASP A 453 12.55 -19.71 13.06
C ASP A 453 12.85 -21.13 13.54
N GLU A 454 13.16 -22.05 12.60
CA GLU A 454 13.49 -23.45 12.91
C GLU A 454 14.89 -23.67 13.50
N LEU A 455 15.80 -22.69 13.36
CA LEU A 455 17.23 -22.88 13.59
C LEU A 455 17.77 -21.91 14.64
N GLY A 456 18.58 -22.38 15.53
CA GLY A 456 19.38 -21.55 16.40
C GLY A 456 18.65 -20.91 17.59
N SER A 457 19.41 -20.28 18.44
CA SER A 457 18.99 -19.35 19.51
C SER A 457 20.22 -18.57 19.94
N GLU A 458 20.19 -17.27 19.81
CA GLU A 458 21.24 -16.36 20.26
C GLU A 458 20.66 -15.24 21.14
N GLY A 459 21.45 -14.72 22.07
CA GLY A 459 21.04 -13.68 22.97
C GLY A 459 19.99 -14.12 23.98
N ALA A 460 19.03 -13.25 24.30
CA ALA A 460 17.89 -13.56 25.18
C ALA A 460 16.74 -14.23 24.41
N ASP A 461 16.80 -14.25 23.09
CA ASP A 461 15.80 -14.80 22.17
C ASP A 461 14.41 -14.20 22.39
N ARG A 462 14.35 -12.84 22.45
CA ARG A 462 13.15 -12.07 22.81
C ARG A 462 13.13 -10.68 22.20
N GLY A 463 11.90 -10.21 21.98
CA GLY A 463 11.58 -8.79 21.77
C GLY A 463 11.12 -8.13 23.08
N PHE A 464 11.45 -6.86 23.27
CA PHE A 464 11.11 -6.06 24.46
C PHE A 464 10.43 -4.76 24.06
N LEU A 465 9.40 -4.37 24.81
CA LEU A 465 8.78 -3.04 24.77
C LEU A 465 8.94 -2.39 26.13
N ASN A 466 9.75 -1.32 26.18
CA ASN A 466 10.15 -0.69 27.45
C ASN A 466 9.27 0.53 27.77
N ALA A 467 8.82 1.28 26.76
CA ALA A 467 7.91 2.40 26.94
C ALA A 467 7.14 2.72 25.65
N ILE A 468 5.96 3.30 25.81
CA ILE A 468 5.13 3.83 24.74
C ILE A 468 4.89 5.32 25.01
N ARG A 469 5.04 6.15 23.98
CA ARG A 469 4.71 7.58 24.06
C ARG A 469 3.80 7.93 22.89
N TYR A 470 2.67 8.53 23.18
CA TYR A 470 1.70 9.00 22.19
C TYR A 470 1.62 10.53 22.19
N SER A 471 1.45 11.09 21.00
CA SER A 471 1.16 12.51 20.77
C SER A 471 0.05 12.65 19.74
N SER A 472 -0.99 13.41 20.06
CA SER A 472 -2.05 13.78 19.11
C SER A 472 -1.57 14.76 18.02
N SER A 473 -0.43 15.42 18.22
CA SER A 473 0.18 16.32 17.25
C SER A 473 1.02 15.53 16.26
N LEU A 474 0.70 15.61 14.97
CA LEU A 474 1.57 15.15 13.91
C LEU A 474 2.76 16.09 13.79
N ILE A 475 3.86 15.80 14.48
CA ILE A 475 5.12 16.52 14.30
C ILE A 475 5.76 15.94 13.05
N LEU A 476 5.56 16.58 11.89
CA LEU A 476 6.33 16.26 10.68
C LEU A 476 7.81 16.42 11.04
N PRO A 477 8.68 15.42 10.83
CA PRO A 477 10.11 15.60 11.06
C PRO A 477 10.59 16.76 10.20
N SER A 478 11.02 17.84 10.86
CA SER A 478 11.64 19.01 10.21
C SER A 478 12.87 18.53 9.43
N ALA A 479 13.06 19.07 8.23
CA ALA A 479 14.28 18.84 7.46
C ALA A 479 15.48 19.23 8.34
N GLU A 480 16.33 18.27 8.71
CA GLU A 480 17.56 18.56 9.41
C GLU A 480 18.44 19.42 8.51
N SER A 481 18.69 20.67 8.94
CA SER A 481 19.76 21.49 8.41
C SER A 481 21.09 20.81 8.76
N SER A 482 21.83 20.35 7.76
CA SER A 482 23.17 19.82 7.92
C SER A 482 24.10 20.91 8.49
N SER A 483 24.29 20.95 9.79
CA SER A 483 25.40 21.65 10.43
C SER A 483 26.53 20.66 10.63
N SER A 484 27.60 20.83 9.88
CA SER A 484 28.88 20.15 10.08
C SER A 484 29.46 20.53 11.46
N GLY A 485 29.45 19.56 12.37
CA GLY A 485 30.09 19.65 13.68
C GLY A 485 30.66 18.29 14.04
N SER A 486 32.00 18.18 13.92
CA SER A 486 32.77 17.03 14.35
C SER A 486 32.77 16.92 15.87
N SER A 487 32.23 15.81 16.44
CA SER A 487 32.69 15.31 17.74
C SER A 487 32.40 13.79 17.81
N SER A 488 33.45 13.06 18.14
CA SER A 488 33.53 11.64 18.40
C SER A 488 32.67 11.21 19.57
N GLY A 489 31.82 10.18 19.40
CA GLY A 489 31.11 9.52 20.48
C GLY A 489 29.99 8.65 19.92
N GLY A 490 30.19 7.33 19.90
CA GLY A 490 29.29 6.36 19.26
C GLY A 490 27.90 6.34 19.88
N SER A 491 26.93 6.67 19.08
CA SER A 491 25.57 6.16 19.12
C SER A 491 25.11 6.13 17.65
N LEU A 492 25.02 4.94 17.09
CA LEU A 492 24.43 4.74 15.77
C LEU A 492 22.95 5.10 15.86
N GLY A 493 22.61 6.29 15.36
CA GLY A 493 21.24 6.74 15.25
C GLY A 493 20.49 5.92 14.21
N TRP A 494 19.34 5.41 14.58
CA TRP A 494 18.39 4.63 13.79
C TRP A 494 17.71 5.41 12.64
N LEU A 495 18.42 6.27 11.95
CA LEU A 495 17.84 7.19 10.93
C LEU A 495 18.03 6.71 9.49
N SER A 496 18.35 5.43 9.23
CA SER A 496 18.63 5.00 7.86
C SER A 496 18.22 3.57 7.50
N LEU A 497 17.11 3.04 8.04
CA LEU A 497 16.56 1.75 7.62
C LEU A 497 15.13 1.89 7.06
N PHE A 498 14.92 2.86 6.19
CA PHE A 498 13.80 2.89 5.26
C PHE A 498 14.29 2.45 3.88
N ALA A 499 14.65 1.21 3.73
CA ALA A 499 14.86 0.66 2.40
C ALA A 499 14.81 -0.85 2.46
N LEU A 500 14.05 -1.41 1.57
CA LEU A 500 14.02 -2.83 1.22
C LEU A 500 13.28 -3.76 2.18
N LEU A 501 11.97 -3.54 2.32
CA LEU A 501 11.10 -4.68 2.52
C LEU A 501 10.15 -4.75 1.33
N GLY A 502 10.52 -5.58 0.37
CA GLY A 502 9.58 -6.13 -0.58
C GLY A 502 8.42 -6.70 0.23
N PHE A 503 7.21 -6.44 -0.25
CA PHE A 503 5.96 -6.81 0.35
C PHE A 503 5.94 -8.27 0.84
N LEU A 504 6.32 -8.49 2.11
CA LEU A 504 6.04 -9.74 2.78
C LEU A 504 4.63 -9.64 3.33
N ARG A 505 3.70 -10.11 2.51
CA ARG A 505 2.33 -10.38 2.91
C ARG A 505 2.36 -11.35 4.08
N ARG A 506 1.70 -11.03 5.20
CA ARG A 506 1.19 -12.08 6.07
C ARG A 506 0.29 -12.94 5.20
N LYS A 507 0.71 -14.17 4.84
CA LYS A 507 -0.20 -15.14 4.23
C LYS A 507 -1.18 -15.52 5.32
N TYR A 508 -2.38 -15.01 5.21
CA TYR A 508 -3.54 -15.46 5.95
C TYR A 508 -4.06 -16.75 5.35
#